data_b303dc54e6a5ea33807df76c95448a27
#
_entry.id   b303dc54e6a5ea33807df76c95448a27
#
_cell.length_a   1.000
_cell.length_b   1.000
_cell.length_c   1.000
_cell.angle_alpha   90.00
_cell.angle_beta   90.00
_cell.angle_gamma   90.00
#
_symmetry.space_group_name_H-M   'P 1'
#
loop_
_entity.id
_entity.type
_entity.pdbx_description
1 polymer ?
#
loop_
_entity_poly.entity_id
_entity_poly.type
_entity_poly.pdbx_seq_one_letter_code
_entity_poly.pdbx_strand_id
1 'polypeptide(L)'
;GASFFVPGSEGAKINQAVLPKDDEAVITKHFPNSFRETGLSNLLKENGIEDVVVVGAMSHMCVDATVRAANDLGYKTTTIHDACATLDLNFNGITTPAEQVHAAMMAALSFGYGDVISTDTFLAR
;
A
#
# COMPACT_ATOMS: atom_id res chain seq x y z
N GLY A 1 12.32 -15.18 -10.96
CA GLY A 1 11.52 -14.01 -11.30
C GLY A 1 10.19 -14.04 -10.56
N ALA A 2 9.52 -12.89 -10.45
CA ALA A 2 8.20 -12.82 -9.82
C ALA A 2 7.18 -13.62 -10.64
N SER A 3 6.25 -14.28 -9.95
CA SER A 3 5.16 -15.02 -10.59
C SER A 3 3.99 -14.11 -11.01
N PHE A 4 4.02 -12.84 -10.61
CA PHE A 4 3.02 -11.81 -10.92
C PHE A 4 3.70 -10.44 -11.06
N PHE A 5 3.00 -9.46 -11.61
CA PHE A 5 3.53 -8.13 -11.95
C PHE A 5 4.75 -8.19 -12.89
N VAL A 6 4.74 -9.14 -13.82
CA VAL A 6 5.82 -9.29 -14.79
C VAL A 6 5.85 -8.08 -15.71
N PRO A 7 7.00 -7.42 -15.90
CA PRO A 7 7.10 -6.25 -16.77
C PRO A 7 6.55 -6.53 -18.18
N GLY A 8 5.72 -5.62 -18.69
CA GLY A 8 5.09 -5.75 -20.00
C GLY A 8 3.82 -6.62 -20.06
N SER A 9 3.44 -7.28 -18.94
CA SER A 9 2.19 -8.04 -18.88
C SER A 9 0.99 -7.14 -18.57
N GLU A 10 -0.22 -7.60 -18.91
CA GLU A 10 -1.46 -6.93 -18.51
C GLU A 10 -1.60 -6.80 -16.99
N GLY A 11 -1.16 -7.82 -16.24
CA GLY A 11 -1.20 -7.80 -14.78
C GLY A 11 -0.26 -6.79 -14.12
N ALA A 12 0.69 -6.22 -14.86
CA ALA A 12 1.57 -5.16 -14.36
C ALA A 12 1.06 -3.75 -14.68
N LYS A 13 0.01 -3.62 -15.50
CA LYS A 13 -0.60 -2.32 -15.82
C LYS A 13 -1.44 -1.81 -14.66
N ILE A 14 -1.48 -0.48 -14.51
CA ILE A 14 -2.43 0.16 -13.58
C ILE A 14 -3.85 -0.09 -14.08
N ASN A 15 -4.73 -0.54 -13.18
CA ASN A 15 -6.13 -0.79 -13.51
C ASN A 15 -6.80 0.49 -14.01
N GLN A 16 -7.62 0.38 -15.08
CA GLN A 16 -8.29 1.53 -15.70
C GLN A 16 -9.16 2.34 -14.72
N ALA A 17 -9.75 1.67 -13.71
CA ALA A 17 -10.59 2.34 -12.72
C ALA A 17 -9.81 3.30 -11.80
N VAL A 18 -8.50 3.17 -11.72
CA VAL A 18 -7.61 3.95 -10.85
C VAL A 18 -6.41 4.52 -11.62
N LEU A 19 -6.57 4.77 -12.91
CA LEU A 19 -5.51 5.39 -13.70
C LEU A 19 -5.17 6.77 -13.13
N PRO A 20 -3.86 7.10 -13.02
CA PRO A 20 -3.44 8.42 -12.60
C PRO A 20 -3.89 9.49 -13.61
N LYS A 21 -4.16 10.69 -13.12
CA LYS A 21 -4.35 11.86 -13.95
C LYS A 21 -3.01 12.35 -14.50
N ASP A 22 -3.05 13.23 -15.52
CA ASP A 22 -1.84 13.67 -16.23
C ASP A 22 -0.80 14.37 -15.34
N ASP A 23 -1.23 14.98 -14.24
CA ASP A 23 -0.40 15.68 -13.25
C ASP A 23 0.01 14.80 -12.05
N GLU A 24 -0.44 13.55 -12.01
CA GLU A 24 -0.11 12.61 -10.94
C GLU A 24 1.16 11.80 -11.26
N ALA A 25 2.08 11.74 -10.31
CA ALA A 25 3.32 11.01 -10.49
C ALA A 25 3.11 9.49 -10.52
N VAL A 26 3.78 8.82 -11.46
CA VAL A 26 3.83 7.36 -11.53
C VAL A 26 5.26 6.91 -11.24
N ILE A 27 5.41 6.05 -10.22
CA ILE A 27 6.71 5.53 -9.80
C ILE A 27 6.73 4.01 -9.98
N THR A 28 7.65 3.52 -10.79
CA THR A 28 7.92 2.09 -10.89
C THR A 28 8.79 1.64 -9.74
N LYS A 29 8.39 0.56 -9.09
CA LYS A 29 9.13 -0.04 -7.98
C LYS A 29 9.37 -1.53 -8.22
N HIS A 30 10.43 -2.07 -7.61
CA HIS A 30 10.83 -3.48 -7.72
C HIS A 30 10.76 -4.22 -6.37
N PHE A 31 10.35 -3.55 -5.31
CA PHE A 31 10.25 -4.10 -3.94
C PHE A 31 8.88 -3.76 -3.34
N PRO A 32 8.39 -4.52 -2.35
CA PRO A 32 7.15 -4.19 -1.65
C PRO A 32 7.14 -2.78 -1.07
N ASN A 33 8.20 -2.39 -0.37
CA ASN A 33 8.36 -1.03 0.16
C ASN A 33 8.55 -0.03 -0.99
N SER A 34 7.60 0.89 -1.16
CA SER A 34 7.60 1.89 -2.23
C SER A 34 8.70 2.94 -2.10
N PHE A 35 9.34 3.07 -0.94
CA PHE A 35 10.49 3.95 -0.74
C PHE A 35 11.82 3.33 -1.17
N ARG A 36 11.86 1.99 -1.29
CA ARG A 36 13.10 1.29 -1.58
C ARG A 36 13.49 1.42 -3.05
N GLU A 37 14.66 2.02 -3.29
CA GLU A 37 15.22 2.20 -4.64
C GLU A 37 14.26 2.93 -5.60
N THR A 38 13.56 3.97 -5.09
CA THR A 38 12.67 4.81 -5.86
C THR A 38 12.90 6.29 -5.55
N GLY A 39 12.34 7.17 -6.37
CA GLY A 39 12.32 8.62 -6.12
C GLY A 39 11.24 9.10 -5.15
N LEU A 40 10.47 8.20 -4.49
CA LEU A 40 9.30 8.59 -3.70
C LEU A 40 9.65 9.56 -2.56
N SER A 41 10.71 9.27 -1.79
CA SER A 41 11.15 10.17 -0.71
C SER A 41 11.43 11.59 -1.18
N ASN A 42 12.12 11.73 -2.31
CA ASN A 42 12.43 13.04 -2.88
C ASN A 42 11.17 13.75 -3.33
N LEU A 43 10.28 13.05 -4.04
CA LEU A 43 9.01 13.58 -4.52
C LEU A 43 8.16 14.14 -3.36
N LEU A 44 8.03 13.38 -2.27
CA LEU A 44 7.26 13.81 -1.11
C LEU A 44 7.88 15.03 -0.43
N LYS A 45 9.20 15.04 -0.26
CA LYS A 45 9.94 16.17 0.36
C LYS A 45 9.86 17.44 -0.48
N GLU A 46 10.08 17.34 -1.78
CA GLU A 46 10.03 18.48 -2.71
C GLU A 46 8.64 19.13 -2.76
N ASN A 47 7.60 18.37 -2.50
CA ASN A 47 6.22 18.85 -2.43
C ASN A 47 5.75 19.18 -1.01
N GLY A 48 6.62 19.11 0.00
CA GLY A 48 6.29 19.46 1.39
C GLY A 48 5.22 18.57 2.00
N ILE A 49 5.13 17.29 1.57
CA ILE A 49 4.12 16.35 2.06
C ILE A 49 4.49 15.89 3.48
N GLU A 50 3.54 15.98 4.39
CA GLU A 50 3.66 15.51 5.78
C GLU A 50 2.69 14.35 6.09
N ASP A 51 1.54 14.33 5.40
CA ASP A 51 0.51 13.30 5.53
C ASP A 51 0.48 12.40 4.29
N VAL A 52 0.47 11.09 4.49
CA VAL A 52 0.42 10.09 3.41
C VAL A 52 -0.79 9.19 3.61
N VAL A 53 -1.62 9.10 2.59
CA VAL A 53 -2.76 8.17 2.55
C VAL A 53 -2.40 6.98 1.67
N VAL A 54 -2.56 5.77 2.17
CA VAL A 54 -2.18 4.54 1.47
C VAL A 54 -3.40 3.67 1.18
N VAL A 55 -3.53 3.29 -0.07
CA VAL A 55 -4.52 2.34 -0.59
C VAL A 55 -3.85 1.35 -1.54
N GLY A 56 -4.47 0.23 -1.83
CA GLY A 56 -4.01 -0.70 -2.88
C GLY A 56 -3.78 -2.12 -2.41
N ALA A 57 -2.84 -2.81 -3.04
CA ALA A 57 -2.58 -4.23 -2.79
C ALA A 57 -1.07 -4.51 -2.74
N MET A 58 -0.68 -5.51 -1.98
CA MET A 58 -1.51 -6.37 -1.12
C MET A 58 -1.34 -5.95 0.32
N SER A 59 -2.39 -6.14 1.14
CA SER A 59 -2.43 -5.72 2.55
C SER A 59 -1.23 -6.22 3.35
N HIS A 60 -0.77 -7.46 3.11
CA HIS A 60 0.33 -8.12 3.83
C HIS A 60 1.72 -7.88 3.21
N MET A 61 1.81 -7.18 2.08
CA MET A 61 3.07 -6.96 1.36
C MET A 61 3.33 -5.47 1.10
N CYS A 62 2.94 -4.95 -0.07
CA CYS A 62 3.29 -3.59 -0.47
C CYS A 62 2.63 -2.55 0.43
N VAL A 63 1.38 -2.76 0.84
CA VAL A 63 0.69 -1.84 1.75
C VAL A 63 1.39 -1.82 3.11
N ASP A 64 1.56 -2.99 3.74
CA ASP A 64 2.22 -3.11 5.04
C ASP A 64 3.63 -2.51 5.04
N ALA A 65 4.46 -2.92 4.06
CA ALA A 65 5.83 -2.44 3.97
C ALA A 65 5.93 -0.93 3.73
N THR A 66 5.04 -0.36 2.92
CA THR A 66 5.07 1.07 2.59
C THR A 66 4.56 1.92 3.75
N VAL A 67 3.46 1.51 4.42
CA VAL A 67 2.92 2.24 5.58
C VAL A 67 3.94 2.29 6.72
N ARG A 68 4.55 1.14 7.06
CA ARG A 68 5.59 1.10 8.10
C ARG A 68 6.76 2.00 7.76
N ALA A 69 7.27 1.92 6.52
CA ALA A 69 8.38 2.76 6.08
C ALA A 69 8.01 4.25 6.08
N ALA A 70 6.82 4.63 5.65
CA ALA A 70 6.37 6.02 5.69
C ALA A 70 6.33 6.56 7.12
N ASN A 71 5.76 5.80 8.05
CA ASN A 71 5.69 6.18 9.45
C ASN A 71 7.09 6.28 10.09
N ASP A 72 7.97 5.30 9.82
CA ASP A 72 9.37 5.31 10.32
C ASP A 72 10.18 6.49 9.76
N LEU A 73 9.83 6.99 8.57
CA LEU A 73 10.41 8.20 7.96
C LEU A 73 9.82 9.50 8.50
N GLY A 74 8.83 9.43 9.38
CA GLY A 74 8.23 10.58 10.07
C GLY A 74 6.96 11.13 9.43
N TYR A 75 6.42 10.49 8.40
CA TYR A 75 5.13 10.88 7.82
C TYR A 75 3.98 10.45 8.73
N LYS A 76 2.96 11.28 8.83
CA LYS A 76 1.66 10.86 9.36
C LYS A 76 0.98 9.96 8.33
N THR A 77 0.59 8.78 8.73
CA THR A 77 0.03 7.77 7.82
C THR A 77 -1.44 7.50 8.09
N THR A 78 -2.21 7.37 7.02
CA THR A 78 -3.59 6.88 7.05
C THR A 78 -3.73 5.75 6.04
N THR A 79 -4.18 4.59 6.48
CA THR A 79 -4.50 3.45 5.60
C THR A 79 -6.02 3.34 5.44
N ILE A 80 -6.51 3.32 4.21
CA ILE A 80 -7.95 3.13 3.93
C ILE A 80 -8.20 1.63 3.78
N HIS A 81 -8.68 0.98 4.83
CA HIS A 81 -8.72 -0.48 4.89
C HIS A 81 -9.63 -1.12 3.84
N ASP A 82 -10.78 -0.53 3.54
CA ASP A 82 -11.72 -1.02 2.52
C ASP A 82 -11.33 -0.66 1.07
N ALA A 83 -10.24 0.09 0.89
CA ALA A 83 -9.57 0.31 -0.39
C ALA A 83 -8.25 -0.49 -0.51
N CYS A 84 -8.06 -1.50 0.32
CA CYS A 84 -6.94 -2.43 0.26
C CYS A 84 -7.42 -3.86 0.03
N ALA A 85 -6.61 -4.66 -0.66
CA ALA A 85 -6.92 -6.05 -0.96
C ALA A 85 -5.73 -6.97 -0.71
N THR A 86 -6.03 -8.24 -0.49
CA THR A 86 -5.02 -9.30 -0.34
C THR A 86 -5.57 -10.63 -0.84
N LEU A 87 -4.88 -11.72 -0.55
CA LEU A 87 -5.24 -13.08 -0.96
C LEU A 87 -5.03 -14.06 0.21
N ASP A 88 -5.50 -15.29 0.04
CA ASP A 88 -5.23 -16.36 0.98
C ASP A 88 -3.73 -16.63 1.06
N LEU A 89 -3.23 -16.87 2.27
CA LEU A 89 -1.83 -17.23 2.50
C LEU A 89 -1.72 -18.66 3.01
N ASN A 90 -0.71 -19.36 2.51
CA ASN A 90 -0.39 -20.71 2.96
C ASN A 90 0.99 -20.75 3.62
N PHE A 91 1.05 -21.33 4.81
CA PHE A 91 2.31 -21.55 5.52
C PHE A 91 2.26 -22.89 6.26
N ASN A 92 3.20 -23.78 5.97
CA ASN A 92 3.29 -25.13 6.57
C ASN A 92 1.97 -25.94 6.45
N GLY A 93 1.30 -25.85 5.29
CA GLY A 93 0.03 -26.55 5.07
C GLY A 93 -1.20 -25.91 5.73
N ILE A 94 -1.02 -24.80 6.43
CA ILE A 94 -2.12 -24.02 7.02
C ILE A 94 -2.47 -22.90 6.06
N THR A 95 -3.72 -22.86 5.59
CA THR A 95 -4.26 -21.78 4.78
C THR A 95 -4.95 -20.75 5.68
N THR A 96 -4.53 -19.51 5.59
CA THR A 96 -5.19 -18.37 6.24
C THR A 96 -6.00 -17.61 5.20
N PRO A 97 -7.35 -17.55 5.33
CA PRO A 97 -8.20 -16.83 4.38
C PRO A 97 -7.85 -15.35 4.26
N ALA A 98 -8.04 -14.78 3.07
CA ALA A 98 -7.71 -13.39 2.75
C ALA A 98 -8.32 -12.38 3.74
N GLU A 99 -9.55 -12.58 4.18
CA GLU A 99 -10.21 -11.72 5.16
C GLU A 99 -9.47 -11.68 6.52
N GLN A 100 -8.95 -12.84 6.95
CA GLN A 100 -8.18 -12.95 8.21
C GLN A 100 -6.78 -12.35 8.05
N VAL A 101 -6.13 -12.57 6.91
CA VAL A 101 -4.86 -11.92 6.58
C VAL A 101 -5.02 -10.41 6.61
N HIS A 102 -6.04 -9.89 5.91
CA HIS A 102 -6.34 -8.47 5.87
C HIS A 102 -6.60 -7.90 7.26
N ALA A 103 -7.48 -8.51 8.04
CA ALA A 103 -7.82 -8.07 9.38
C ALA A 103 -6.59 -8.02 10.30
N ALA A 104 -5.73 -9.04 10.25
CA ALA A 104 -4.49 -9.08 11.04
C ALA A 104 -3.51 -7.97 10.65
N MET A 105 -3.34 -7.70 9.35
CA MET A 105 -2.46 -6.62 8.87
C MET A 105 -3.00 -5.24 9.25
N MET A 106 -4.30 -5.00 9.07
CA MET A 106 -4.93 -3.73 9.45
C MET A 106 -4.85 -3.49 10.97
N ALA A 107 -5.07 -4.52 11.78
CA ALA A 107 -4.89 -4.44 13.24
C ALA A 107 -3.45 -4.10 13.62
N ALA A 108 -2.46 -4.72 12.97
CA ALA A 108 -1.05 -4.45 13.24
C ALA A 108 -0.66 -3.00 12.87
N LEU A 109 -1.12 -2.50 11.72
CA LEU A 109 -0.87 -1.12 11.31
C LEU A 109 -1.56 -0.11 12.25
N SER A 110 -2.80 -0.36 12.62
CA SER A 110 -3.56 0.48 13.56
C SER A 110 -2.92 0.55 14.94
N PHE A 111 -2.24 -0.50 15.36
CA PHE A 111 -1.58 -0.54 16.66
C PHE A 111 -0.37 0.42 16.77
N GLY A 112 0.39 0.61 15.70
CA GLY A 112 1.66 1.32 15.80
C GLY A 112 2.06 2.19 14.61
N TYR A 113 1.30 2.23 13.51
CA TYR A 113 1.73 2.86 12.26
C TYR A 113 0.67 3.80 11.65
N GLY A 114 -0.11 4.46 12.50
CA GLY A 114 -1.06 5.49 12.09
C GLY A 114 -2.51 5.06 12.06
N ASP A 115 -3.34 5.90 11.43
CA ASP A 115 -4.78 5.67 11.35
C ASP A 115 -5.11 4.56 10.33
N VAL A 116 -6.03 3.67 10.68
CA VAL A 116 -6.64 2.70 9.76
C VAL A 116 -8.15 2.94 9.79
N ILE A 117 -8.69 3.48 8.70
CA ILE A 117 -10.09 3.93 8.63
C ILE A 117 -10.76 3.48 7.33
N SER A 118 -12.09 3.58 7.28
CA SER A 118 -12.86 3.32 6.07
C SER A 118 -12.81 4.49 5.09
N THR A 119 -13.17 4.22 3.83
CA THR A 119 -13.37 5.24 2.79
C THR A 119 -14.39 6.29 3.25
N ASP A 120 -15.54 5.86 3.78
CA ASP A 120 -16.57 6.78 4.26
C ASP A 120 -16.06 7.70 5.37
N THR A 121 -15.31 7.17 6.31
CA THR A 121 -14.69 7.97 7.39
C THR A 121 -13.68 8.97 6.84
N PHE A 122 -12.90 8.56 5.85
CA PHE A 122 -11.91 9.43 5.21
C PHE A 122 -12.57 10.58 4.45
N LEU A 123 -13.61 10.29 3.67
CA LEU A 123 -14.32 11.31 2.86
C LEU A 123 -15.15 12.27 3.70
N ALA A 124 -15.44 11.93 4.95
CA ALA A 124 -16.18 12.78 5.88
C ALA A 124 -15.29 13.76 6.70
N ARG A 125 -13.97 13.74 6.49
CA ARG A 125 -12.98 14.61 7.20
C ARG A 125 -12.95 16.05 6.73
#